data_c827ba528975cacdb096eca503784bc3
#
_entry.id   c827ba528975cacdb096eca503784bc3
#
_cell.length_a   1.000
_cell.length_b   1.000
_cell.length_c   1.000
_cell.angle_alpha   90.00
_cell.angle_beta   90.00
_cell.angle_gamma   90.00
#
_symmetry.space_group_name_H-M   'P 1'
#
loop_
_entity.id
_entity.type
_entity.pdbx_description
1 polymer ?
#
loop_
_entity_poly.entity_id
_entity_poly.type
_entity_poly.pdbx_seq_one_letter_code
_entity_poly.pdbx_strand_id
1 'polypeptide(L)'
;MNHLPRRVDLLIHNHTAYSNGFVSWAPRRTEFYAMPHQNINSTDWLEHLAIHEYRHVVQIDKLNQGFTRILSYPFGQQAVGGVLGLHLPMWFLEGDAVITETTLTQSGRGRSFEFNRELKALLVEKEKSPFDKAYLGSYKDFTPDYYKMGYLLTGMARREYGSGLWESAVTQTGRKSWQLRPFNRSIKKETGLNQRSLYNKLFDELAHSWRIETENQVVTNFNPIAVPEDDYLRYTP
;
A
#
# COMPACT_ATOMS: atom_id res chain seq x y z
N MET A 1 12.11 5.86 -4.79
CA MET A 1 12.07 7.25 -5.34
C MET A 1 13.32 7.98 -4.87
N ASN A 2 14.06 8.53 -5.79
CA ASN A 2 15.22 9.35 -5.45
C ASN A 2 14.76 10.81 -5.21
N HIS A 3 14.44 11.13 -3.96
CA HIS A 3 13.93 12.44 -3.57
C HIS A 3 14.28 12.73 -2.12
N LEU A 4 14.81 13.91 -1.86
CA LEU A 4 15.04 14.43 -0.51
C LEU A 4 13.88 15.36 -0.17
N PRO A 5 13.02 14.99 0.76
CA PRO A 5 11.89 15.82 1.17
C PRO A 5 12.38 17.02 2.00
N ARG A 6 11.55 18.05 2.07
CA ARG A 6 11.76 19.16 2.98
C ARG A 6 11.60 18.69 4.43
N ARG A 7 12.16 19.45 5.34
CA ARG A 7 11.94 19.23 6.78
C ARG A 7 10.46 19.12 7.09
N VAL A 8 10.10 18.16 7.93
CA VAL A 8 8.75 17.93 8.42
C VAL A 8 8.77 17.94 9.95
N ASP A 9 7.74 18.52 10.55
CA ASP A 9 7.58 18.53 12.00
C ASP A 9 6.99 17.18 12.45
N LEU A 10 7.53 16.65 13.55
CA LEU A 10 7.07 15.42 14.18
C LEU A 10 6.41 15.76 15.52
N LEU A 11 5.14 15.36 15.67
CA LEU A 11 4.39 15.42 16.91
C LEU A 11 4.25 14.02 17.48
N ILE A 12 4.56 13.86 18.76
CA ILE A 12 4.45 12.58 19.47
C ILE A 12 3.38 12.70 20.55
N HIS A 13 2.34 11.88 20.46
CA HIS A 13 1.27 11.77 21.43
C HIS A 13 1.50 10.55 22.33
N ASN A 14 1.71 10.80 23.62
CA ASN A 14 1.99 9.74 24.61
C ASN A 14 0.89 9.58 25.68
N HIS A 15 -0.25 10.27 25.50
CA HIS A 15 -1.31 10.35 26.50
C HIS A 15 -2.56 9.53 26.13
N THR A 16 -2.48 8.71 25.08
CA THR A 16 -3.60 7.89 24.61
C THR A 16 -3.21 6.42 24.54
N ALA A 17 -4.18 5.53 24.63
CA ALA A 17 -4.02 4.08 24.40
C ALA A 17 -4.05 3.70 22.91
N TYR A 18 -3.88 4.67 22.03
CA TYR A 18 -3.94 4.47 20.58
C TYR A 18 -2.54 4.29 20.00
N SER A 19 -2.39 3.32 19.11
CA SER A 19 -1.15 3.01 18.41
C SER A 19 -1.35 3.26 16.92
N ASN A 20 -0.83 4.37 16.40
CA ASN A 20 -0.93 4.73 14.99
C ASN A 20 0.04 5.85 14.64
N GLY A 21 0.18 6.12 13.35
CA GLY A 21 0.82 7.31 12.80
C GLY A 21 0.11 7.78 11.56
N PHE A 22 0.33 9.03 11.20
CA PHE A 22 -0.10 9.56 9.91
C PHE A 22 0.72 10.79 9.51
N VAL A 23 0.73 11.05 8.21
CA VAL A 23 1.28 12.28 7.64
C VAL A 23 0.15 13.19 7.18
N SER A 24 0.12 14.40 7.71
CA SER A 24 -0.76 15.47 7.23
C SER A 24 -0.05 16.28 6.15
N TRP A 25 -0.79 16.60 5.08
CA TRP A 25 -0.28 17.46 4.01
C TRP A 25 -0.46 18.95 4.28
N ALA A 26 -1.43 19.33 5.15
CA ALA A 26 -1.73 20.72 5.47
C ALA A 26 -2.37 20.87 6.87
N PRO A 27 -1.71 21.50 7.83
CA PRO A 27 -0.29 21.83 7.81
C PRO A 27 0.57 20.57 7.75
N ARG A 28 1.69 20.66 7.01
CA ARG A 28 2.57 19.51 6.78
C ARG A 28 3.29 19.10 8.06
N ARG A 29 2.96 17.93 8.55
CA ARG A 29 3.53 17.33 9.75
C ARG A 29 3.35 15.82 9.76
N THR A 30 4.08 15.15 10.62
CA THR A 30 3.88 13.72 10.95
C THR A 30 3.45 13.62 12.41
N GLU A 31 2.45 12.80 12.69
CA GLU A 31 1.97 12.56 14.05
C GLU A 31 2.08 11.08 14.39
N PHE A 32 2.67 10.78 15.56
CA PHE A 32 2.78 9.44 16.11
C PHE A 32 2.05 9.35 17.43
N TYR A 33 1.23 8.31 17.57
CA TYR A 33 0.63 7.90 18.83
C TYR A 33 1.48 6.79 19.41
N ALA A 34 2.25 7.10 20.45
CA ALA A 34 3.40 6.32 20.89
C ALA A 34 3.07 5.08 21.74
N MET A 35 1.81 4.71 21.88
CA MET A 35 1.42 3.46 22.53
C MET A 35 1.91 2.27 21.69
N PRO A 36 2.63 1.30 22.24
CA PRO A 36 3.05 0.11 21.51
C PRO A 36 1.85 -0.64 20.93
N HIS A 37 2.03 -1.19 19.74
CA HIS A 37 1.04 -2.04 19.11
C HIS A 37 0.79 -3.28 19.97
N GLN A 38 -0.48 -3.67 20.15
CA GLN A 38 -0.85 -4.78 21.05
C GLN A 38 -0.52 -6.16 20.47
N ASN A 39 -0.26 -6.26 19.17
CA ASN A 39 0.16 -7.51 18.55
C ASN A 39 1.63 -7.79 18.89
N ILE A 40 1.97 -9.08 19.05
CA ILE A 40 3.35 -9.52 19.28
C ILE A 40 4.15 -9.26 18.02
N ASN A 41 4.91 -8.15 18.03
CA ASN A 41 5.89 -7.85 17.01
C ASN A 41 7.29 -8.03 17.61
N SER A 42 8.13 -8.76 16.90
CA SER A 42 9.53 -9.01 17.29
C SER A 42 10.45 -7.80 17.09
N THR A 43 9.91 -6.64 16.75
CA THR A 43 10.67 -5.47 16.33
C THR A 43 10.19 -4.19 16.97
N ASP A 44 11.05 -3.19 16.97
CA ASP A 44 10.69 -1.83 17.35
C ASP A 44 9.64 -1.29 16.39
N TRP A 45 8.38 -1.30 16.83
CA TRP A 45 7.24 -0.84 16.03
C TRP A 45 7.33 0.65 15.68
N LEU A 46 7.99 1.48 16.53
CA LEU A 46 8.19 2.90 16.25
C LEU A 46 9.14 3.11 15.06
N GLU A 47 10.17 2.28 14.94
CA GLU A 47 11.07 2.32 13.78
C GLU A 47 10.30 2.00 12.50
N HIS A 48 9.50 0.95 12.52
CA HIS A 48 8.66 0.58 11.37
C HIS A 48 7.67 1.69 11.00
N LEU A 49 6.99 2.22 12.01
CA LEU A 49 6.05 3.32 11.84
C LEU A 49 6.76 4.55 11.25
N ALA A 50 7.92 4.91 11.80
CA ALA A 50 8.68 6.06 11.33
C ALA A 50 9.10 5.93 9.86
N ILE A 51 9.57 4.74 9.45
CA ILE A 51 9.96 4.48 8.05
C ILE A 51 8.74 4.51 7.13
N HIS A 52 7.62 3.93 7.57
CA HIS A 52 6.36 3.94 6.84
C HIS A 52 5.85 5.36 6.60
N GLU A 53 5.70 6.13 7.66
CA GLU A 53 5.19 7.51 7.59
C GLU A 53 6.17 8.44 6.84
N TYR A 54 7.47 8.25 7.02
CA TYR A 54 8.45 9.02 6.25
C TYR A 54 8.34 8.74 4.75
N ARG A 55 7.93 7.52 4.37
CA ARG A 55 7.65 7.24 2.97
C ARG A 55 6.51 8.10 2.42
N HIS A 56 5.45 8.31 3.19
CA HIS A 56 4.37 9.22 2.81
C HIS A 56 4.84 10.67 2.71
N VAL A 57 5.73 11.12 3.59
CA VAL A 57 6.38 12.44 3.46
C VAL A 57 7.07 12.57 2.10
N VAL A 58 7.84 11.56 1.69
CA VAL A 58 8.54 11.55 0.40
C VAL A 58 7.56 11.55 -0.78
N GLN A 59 6.49 10.77 -0.70
CA GLN A 59 5.46 10.69 -1.75
C GLN A 59 4.75 12.03 -1.94
N ILE A 60 4.32 12.65 -0.85
CA ILE A 60 3.61 13.95 -0.86
C ILE A 60 4.53 15.05 -1.38
N ASP A 61 5.78 15.10 -0.90
CA ASP A 61 6.73 16.13 -1.30
C ASP A 61 7.13 15.99 -2.78
N LYS A 62 7.23 14.75 -3.27
CA LYS A 62 7.51 14.44 -4.68
C LYS A 62 6.40 14.92 -5.63
N LEU A 63 5.16 15.04 -5.17
CA LEU A 63 4.07 15.60 -5.96
C LEU A 63 4.19 17.11 -6.19
N ASN A 64 4.89 17.83 -5.30
CA ASN A 64 5.01 19.28 -5.37
C ASN A 64 5.99 19.73 -6.46
N GLN A 65 5.64 19.45 -7.72
CA GLN A 65 6.42 19.84 -8.87
C GLN A 65 5.53 20.13 -10.08
N GLY A 66 6.09 20.84 -11.08
CA GLY A 66 5.37 21.18 -12.31
C GLY A 66 4.07 21.93 -12.04
N PHE A 67 2.96 21.47 -12.60
CA PHE A 67 1.66 22.14 -12.44
C PHE A 67 1.15 22.12 -11.00
N THR A 68 1.37 21.06 -10.24
CA THR A 68 1.04 21.04 -8.81
C THR A 68 1.77 22.12 -8.04
N ARG A 69 3.03 22.38 -8.36
CA ARG A 69 3.79 23.46 -7.75
C ARG A 69 3.22 24.82 -8.12
N ILE A 70 2.76 25.03 -9.36
CA ILE A 70 2.09 26.26 -9.78
C ILE A 70 0.82 26.46 -8.95
N LEU A 71 0.01 25.42 -8.77
CA LEU A 71 -1.19 25.49 -7.94
C LEU A 71 -0.86 25.76 -6.46
N SER A 72 0.31 25.37 -5.98
CA SER A 72 0.68 25.61 -4.58
C SER A 72 0.96 27.10 -4.25
N TYR A 73 1.16 27.96 -5.24
CA TYR A 73 1.30 29.41 -4.98
C TYR A 73 0.00 30.05 -4.47
N PRO A 74 -1.17 29.88 -5.14
CA PRO A 74 -2.43 30.45 -4.65
C PRO A 74 -3.09 29.61 -3.54
N PHE A 75 -2.93 28.26 -3.54
CA PHE A 75 -3.66 27.35 -2.65
C PHE A 75 -2.79 26.75 -1.54
N GLY A 76 -1.50 27.09 -1.48
CA GLY A 76 -0.58 26.56 -0.48
C GLY A 76 -0.47 25.03 -0.53
N GLN A 77 -0.33 24.44 0.65
CA GLN A 77 -0.20 22.97 0.82
C GLN A 77 -1.46 22.19 0.42
N GLN A 78 -2.63 22.84 0.41
CA GLN A 78 -3.90 22.21 0.01
C GLN A 78 -3.88 21.76 -1.45
N ALA A 79 -3.15 22.45 -2.32
CA ALA A 79 -2.98 22.03 -3.72
C ALA A 79 -2.35 20.65 -3.83
N VAL A 80 -1.34 20.38 -3.02
CA VAL A 80 -0.66 19.05 -3.02
C VAL A 80 -1.60 17.98 -2.50
N GLY A 81 -2.35 18.25 -1.42
CA GLY A 81 -3.35 17.34 -0.88
C GLY A 81 -4.47 17.04 -1.87
N GLY A 82 -4.96 18.06 -2.58
CA GLY A 82 -5.95 17.88 -3.65
C GLY A 82 -5.44 16.97 -4.79
N VAL A 83 -4.20 17.17 -5.24
CA VAL A 83 -3.58 16.33 -6.27
C VAL A 83 -3.34 14.91 -5.77
N LEU A 84 -2.91 14.75 -4.51
CA LEU A 84 -2.74 13.46 -3.85
C LEU A 84 -4.06 12.67 -3.89
N GLY A 85 -5.12 13.23 -3.31
CA GLY A 85 -6.42 12.57 -3.19
C GLY A 85 -7.12 12.31 -4.52
N LEU A 86 -6.91 13.17 -5.53
CA LEU A 86 -7.53 13.03 -6.84
C LEU A 86 -6.83 12.01 -7.75
N HIS A 87 -5.51 11.87 -7.64
CA HIS A 87 -4.72 11.18 -8.66
C HIS A 87 -3.94 9.95 -8.15
N LEU A 88 -3.54 9.90 -6.88
CA LEU A 88 -2.82 8.76 -6.34
C LEU A 88 -3.75 7.81 -5.59
N PRO A 89 -3.84 6.54 -6.02
CA PRO A 89 -4.67 5.58 -5.32
C PRO A 89 -4.02 5.14 -4.00
N MET A 90 -4.84 4.90 -2.97
CA MET A 90 -4.38 4.47 -1.65
C MET A 90 -3.61 3.15 -1.70
N TRP A 91 -4.01 2.20 -2.55
CA TRP A 91 -3.28 0.94 -2.72
C TRP A 91 -1.81 1.16 -3.09
N PHE A 92 -1.51 2.21 -3.88
CA PHE A 92 -0.15 2.55 -4.24
C PHE A 92 0.59 3.23 -3.09
N LEU A 93 -0.05 4.22 -2.46
CA LEU A 93 0.56 4.96 -1.35
C LEU A 93 0.98 4.01 -0.23
N GLU A 94 0.06 3.18 0.21
CA GLU A 94 0.29 2.23 1.31
C GLU A 94 1.17 1.06 0.87
N GLY A 95 0.97 0.53 -0.32
CA GLY A 95 1.79 -0.56 -0.84
C GLY A 95 3.27 -0.18 -0.98
N ASP A 96 3.56 1.01 -1.48
CA ASP A 96 4.93 1.54 -1.59
C ASP A 96 5.55 1.83 -0.21
N ALA A 97 4.75 2.25 0.78
CA ALA A 97 5.20 2.41 2.15
C ALA A 97 5.53 1.06 2.81
N VAL A 98 4.68 0.04 2.66
CA VAL A 98 4.96 -1.33 3.14
C VAL A 98 6.20 -1.93 2.47
N ILE A 99 6.43 -1.69 1.17
CA ILE A 99 7.67 -2.12 0.52
C ILE A 99 8.88 -1.42 1.15
N THR A 100 8.77 -0.13 1.45
CA THR A 100 9.86 0.66 2.00
C THR A 100 10.22 0.17 3.40
N GLU A 101 9.25 -0.02 4.29
CA GLU A 101 9.51 -0.58 5.62
C GLU A 101 10.08 -2.00 5.55
N THR A 102 9.54 -2.84 4.64
CA THR A 102 10.01 -4.21 4.44
C THR A 102 11.44 -4.27 3.92
N THR A 103 11.83 -3.34 3.07
CA THR A 103 13.18 -3.31 2.47
C THR A 103 14.21 -2.72 3.41
N LEU A 104 13.85 -1.70 4.19
CA LEU A 104 14.78 -0.95 5.04
C LEU A 104 14.90 -1.50 6.47
N THR A 105 14.02 -2.42 6.89
CA THR A 105 14.08 -3.08 8.19
C THR A 105 14.29 -4.58 8.04
N GLN A 106 14.70 -5.24 9.13
CA GLN A 106 14.88 -6.70 9.14
C GLN A 106 13.55 -7.47 9.19
N SER A 107 12.45 -6.82 9.56
CA SER A 107 11.17 -7.47 9.91
C SER A 107 9.93 -6.70 9.46
N GLY A 108 10.02 -5.92 8.38
CA GLY A 108 8.85 -5.23 7.82
C GLY A 108 7.68 -6.17 7.48
N ARG A 109 6.45 -5.65 7.54
CA ARG A 109 5.19 -6.42 7.42
C ARG A 109 5.14 -7.36 6.21
N GLY A 110 5.73 -6.96 5.08
CA GLY A 110 5.77 -7.78 3.87
C GLY A 110 6.51 -9.12 4.02
N ARG A 111 7.37 -9.27 5.04
CA ARG A 111 8.05 -10.54 5.36
C ARG A 111 7.22 -11.43 6.26
N SER A 112 6.18 -10.89 6.90
CA SER A 112 5.32 -11.65 7.79
C SER A 112 4.38 -12.56 6.99
N PHE A 113 4.34 -13.83 7.38
CA PHE A 113 3.34 -14.76 6.88
C PHE A 113 1.91 -14.25 7.18
N GLU A 114 1.71 -13.71 8.38
CA GLU A 114 0.43 -13.17 8.84
C GLU A 114 -0.11 -12.09 7.89
N PHE A 115 0.76 -11.21 7.42
CA PHE A 115 0.37 -10.12 6.51
C PHE A 115 -0.14 -10.64 5.15
N ASN A 116 0.47 -11.71 4.62
CA ASN A 116 0.16 -12.23 3.29
C ASN A 116 -0.85 -13.40 3.30
N ARG A 117 -1.09 -14.02 4.47
CA ARG A 117 -1.85 -15.26 4.63
C ARG A 117 -3.23 -15.22 3.97
N GLU A 118 -4.02 -14.20 4.29
CA GLU A 118 -5.40 -14.10 3.79
C GLU A 118 -5.46 -13.95 2.26
N LEU A 119 -4.58 -13.12 1.70
CA LEU A 119 -4.54 -12.93 0.26
C LEU A 119 -4.01 -14.17 -0.46
N LYS A 120 -3.02 -14.85 0.13
CA LYS A 120 -2.51 -16.13 -0.41
C LYS A 120 -3.60 -17.19 -0.40
N ALA A 121 -4.32 -17.37 0.71
CA ALA A 121 -5.43 -18.31 0.79
C ALA A 121 -6.51 -18.02 -0.26
N LEU A 122 -6.91 -16.75 -0.38
CA LEU A 122 -7.91 -16.33 -1.37
C LEU A 122 -7.47 -16.68 -2.81
N LEU A 123 -6.23 -16.41 -3.18
CA LEU A 123 -5.71 -16.64 -4.54
C LEU A 123 -5.47 -18.13 -4.85
N VAL A 124 -5.19 -18.93 -3.84
CA VAL A 124 -5.00 -20.38 -3.99
C VAL A 124 -6.35 -21.08 -4.11
N GLU A 125 -7.31 -20.78 -3.22
CA GLU A 125 -8.58 -21.49 -3.11
C GLU A 125 -9.67 -20.96 -4.04
N LYS A 126 -9.60 -19.68 -4.42
CA LYS A 126 -10.62 -19.01 -5.23
C LYS A 126 -9.97 -18.30 -6.42
N GLU A 127 -10.82 -17.78 -7.30
CA GLU A 127 -10.37 -16.83 -8.31
C GLU A 127 -10.06 -15.46 -7.69
N LYS A 128 -9.10 -14.76 -8.31
CA LYS A 128 -8.79 -13.39 -7.88
C LYS A 128 -10.02 -12.47 -8.02
N SER A 129 -10.20 -11.58 -7.08
CA SER A 129 -11.23 -10.54 -7.18
C SER A 129 -10.92 -9.57 -8.34
N PRO A 130 -11.94 -9.01 -9.01
CA PRO A 130 -11.73 -7.89 -9.91
C PRO A 130 -11.00 -6.74 -9.21
N PHE A 131 -10.21 -5.96 -9.96
CA PHE A 131 -9.37 -4.89 -9.42
C PHE A 131 -10.13 -3.93 -8.48
N ASP A 132 -11.33 -3.47 -8.90
CA ASP A 132 -12.08 -2.51 -8.09
C ASP A 132 -12.55 -3.13 -6.76
N LYS A 133 -12.94 -4.39 -6.77
CA LYS A 133 -13.33 -5.12 -5.56
C LYS A 133 -12.14 -5.37 -4.64
N ALA A 134 -10.98 -5.73 -5.20
CA ALA A 134 -9.75 -5.92 -4.43
C ALA A 134 -9.26 -4.61 -3.80
N TYR A 135 -9.50 -3.47 -4.46
CA TYR A 135 -9.09 -2.15 -3.98
C TYR A 135 -10.08 -1.52 -3.01
N LEU A 136 -11.37 -1.56 -3.33
CA LEU A 136 -12.41 -0.83 -2.59
C LEU A 136 -13.07 -1.68 -1.50
N GLY A 137 -12.82 -2.99 -1.51
CA GLY A 137 -13.51 -3.94 -0.64
C GLY A 137 -14.85 -4.40 -1.20
N SER A 138 -15.54 -5.22 -0.42
CA SER A 138 -16.87 -5.72 -0.74
C SER A 138 -17.69 -5.86 0.55
N TYR A 139 -18.96 -5.52 0.50
CA TYR A 139 -19.89 -5.78 1.59
C TYR A 139 -20.41 -7.23 1.61
N LYS A 140 -20.35 -7.89 0.47
CA LYS A 140 -20.86 -9.25 0.29
C LYS A 140 -19.81 -10.32 0.53
N ASP A 141 -18.60 -10.10 0.05
CA ASP A 141 -17.55 -11.09 0.07
C ASP A 141 -16.35 -10.57 0.85
N PHE A 142 -15.64 -11.46 1.54
CA PHE A 142 -14.37 -11.12 2.15
C PHE A 142 -13.35 -10.76 1.07
N THR A 143 -12.71 -9.61 1.25
CA THR A 143 -11.57 -9.15 0.47
C THR A 143 -10.50 -8.66 1.43
N PRO A 144 -9.25 -9.13 1.31
CA PRO A 144 -8.14 -8.55 2.05
C PRO A 144 -8.04 -7.05 1.77
N ASP A 145 -7.50 -6.31 2.73
CA ASP A 145 -7.34 -4.86 2.60
C ASP A 145 -6.38 -4.49 1.45
N TYR A 146 -6.49 -3.25 0.99
CA TYR A 146 -5.70 -2.74 -0.12
C TYR A 146 -4.20 -2.57 0.21
N TYR A 147 -3.77 -2.64 1.47
CA TYR A 147 -2.35 -2.68 1.85
C TYR A 147 -1.66 -3.92 1.29
N LYS A 148 -2.30 -5.09 1.44
CA LYS A 148 -1.79 -6.38 0.95
C LYS A 148 -1.73 -6.41 -0.57
N MET A 149 -2.83 -5.99 -1.21
CA MET A 149 -2.88 -5.86 -2.67
C MET A 149 -1.82 -4.87 -3.18
N GLY A 150 -1.73 -3.71 -2.56
CA GLY A 150 -0.82 -2.64 -2.93
C GLY A 150 0.65 -3.04 -2.77
N TYR A 151 1.00 -3.69 -1.67
CA TYR A 151 2.34 -4.22 -1.43
C TYR A 151 2.80 -5.15 -2.55
N LEU A 152 1.98 -6.15 -2.87
CA LEU A 152 2.31 -7.13 -3.91
C LEU A 152 2.32 -6.50 -5.30
N LEU A 153 1.30 -5.72 -5.66
CA LEU A 153 1.22 -5.06 -6.97
C LEU A 153 2.39 -4.11 -7.18
N THR A 154 2.72 -3.30 -6.18
CA THR A 154 3.81 -2.33 -6.27
C THR A 154 5.18 -3.03 -6.33
N GLY A 155 5.37 -4.09 -5.52
CA GLY A 155 6.62 -4.85 -5.47
C GLY A 155 6.88 -5.65 -6.74
N MET A 156 5.87 -6.37 -7.22
CA MET A 156 5.98 -7.17 -8.44
C MET A 156 6.20 -6.29 -9.67
N ALA A 157 5.44 -5.20 -9.80
CA ALA A 157 5.62 -4.27 -10.90
C ALA A 157 7.02 -3.62 -10.88
N ARG A 158 7.53 -3.27 -9.69
CA ARG A 158 8.90 -2.76 -9.55
C ARG A 158 9.95 -3.78 -9.97
N ARG A 159 9.75 -5.05 -9.66
CA ARG A 159 10.65 -6.14 -10.04
C ARG A 159 10.66 -6.36 -11.54
N GLU A 160 9.50 -6.30 -12.19
CA GLU A 160 9.35 -6.58 -13.62
C GLU A 160 9.73 -5.40 -14.51
N TYR A 161 9.29 -4.18 -14.15
CA TYR A 161 9.46 -2.98 -14.97
C TYR A 161 10.54 -2.02 -14.47
N GLY A 162 11.23 -2.40 -13.39
CA GLY A 162 12.36 -1.63 -12.85
C GLY A 162 11.98 -0.65 -11.74
N SER A 163 13.03 -0.23 -11.02
CA SER A 163 12.91 0.62 -9.82
C SER A 163 12.39 2.03 -10.10
N GLY A 164 12.51 2.51 -11.34
CA GLY A 164 12.09 3.84 -11.77
C GLY A 164 10.60 4.00 -12.05
N LEU A 165 9.85 2.89 -12.21
CA LEU A 165 8.43 2.90 -12.58
C LEU A 165 7.59 3.86 -11.71
N TRP A 166 7.64 3.66 -10.41
CA TRP A 166 6.82 4.42 -9.46
C TRP A 166 7.31 5.85 -9.28
N GLU A 167 8.62 6.07 -9.38
CA GLU A 167 9.19 7.41 -9.41
C GLU A 167 8.70 8.20 -10.62
N SER A 168 8.71 7.59 -11.80
CA SER A 168 8.17 8.19 -13.03
C SER A 168 6.67 8.49 -12.86
N ALA A 169 5.89 7.53 -12.34
CA ALA A 169 4.45 7.70 -12.16
C ALA A 169 4.10 8.87 -11.24
N VAL A 170 4.74 8.99 -10.07
CA VAL A 170 4.51 10.10 -9.15
C VAL A 170 5.01 11.43 -9.72
N THR A 171 6.18 11.44 -10.35
CA THR A 171 6.75 12.62 -11.00
C THR A 171 5.82 13.17 -12.08
N GLN A 172 5.33 12.31 -12.98
CA GLN A 172 4.42 12.73 -14.05
C GLN A 172 3.08 13.19 -13.49
N THR A 173 2.61 12.57 -12.41
CA THR A 173 1.38 13.00 -11.72
C THR A 173 1.53 14.42 -11.19
N GLY A 174 2.61 14.72 -10.47
CA GLY A 174 2.86 16.08 -9.99
C GLY A 174 3.05 17.11 -11.10
N ARG A 175 3.81 16.77 -12.14
CA ARG A 175 4.08 17.66 -13.28
C ARG A 175 2.84 17.95 -14.13
N LYS A 176 1.95 16.98 -14.29
CA LYS A 176 0.82 17.04 -15.21
C LYS A 176 -0.51 16.81 -14.50
N SER A 177 -0.65 17.31 -13.27
CA SER A 177 -1.85 17.14 -12.45
C SER A 177 -3.12 17.75 -13.03
N TRP A 178 -3.01 18.58 -14.06
CA TRP A 178 -4.13 19.07 -14.85
C TRP A 178 -4.75 18.02 -15.78
N GLN A 179 -4.05 16.91 -16.06
CA GLN A 179 -4.54 15.84 -16.91
C GLN A 179 -5.49 14.90 -16.15
N LEU A 180 -6.39 14.27 -16.89
CA LEU A 180 -7.20 13.18 -16.36
C LEU A 180 -6.32 11.93 -16.18
N ARG A 181 -6.33 11.37 -14.94
CA ARG A 181 -5.65 10.13 -14.59
C ARG A 181 -4.15 10.10 -14.94
N PRO A 182 -3.35 11.12 -14.57
CA PRO A 182 -1.94 11.21 -14.95
C PRO A 182 -1.12 10.03 -14.42
N PHE A 183 -1.43 9.52 -13.23
CA PHE A 183 -0.80 8.34 -12.65
C PHE A 183 -0.98 7.10 -13.53
N ASN A 184 -2.22 6.79 -13.90
CA ASN A 184 -2.51 5.65 -14.76
C ASN A 184 -1.91 5.79 -16.18
N ARG A 185 -1.87 7.01 -16.72
CA ARG A 185 -1.20 7.29 -18.01
C ARG A 185 0.30 7.03 -17.93
N SER A 186 0.93 7.40 -16.83
CA SER A 186 2.36 7.14 -16.64
C SER A 186 2.64 5.64 -16.54
N ILE A 187 1.85 4.90 -15.77
CA ILE A 187 1.96 3.43 -15.70
C ILE A 187 1.85 2.84 -17.11
N LYS A 188 0.81 3.23 -17.86
CA LYS A 188 0.62 2.73 -19.22
C LYS A 188 1.79 3.04 -20.16
N LYS A 189 2.39 4.20 -20.00
CA LYS A 189 3.57 4.59 -20.79
C LYS A 189 4.78 3.70 -20.52
N GLU A 190 5.03 3.39 -19.25
CA GLU A 190 6.20 2.62 -18.82
C GLU A 190 6.02 1.10 -19.00
N THR A 191 4.79 0.59 -18.84
CA THR A 191 4.51 -0.85 -18.82
C THR A 191 3.74 -1.34 -20.04
N GLY A 192 3.15 -0.45 -20.84
CA GLY A 192 2.17 -0.79 -21.87
C GLY A 192 0.76 -1.09 -21.33
N LEU A 193 0.60 -1.25 -20.02
CA LEU A 193 -0.61 -1.68 -19.34
C LEU A 193 -1.21 -0.56 -18.48
N ASN A 194 -2.53 -0.44 -18.44
CA ASN A 194 -3.18 0.38 -17.42
C ASN A 194 -3.16 -0.35 -16.06
N GLN A 195 -3.48 0.35 -14.96
CA GLN A 195 -3.41 -0.24 -13.61
C GLN A 195 -4.26 -1.51 -13.42
N ARG A 196 -5.44 -1.61 -14.07
CA ARG A 196 -6.28 -2.83 -14.00
C ARG A 196 -5.66 -3.99 -14.76
N SER A 197 -5.15 -3.73 -15.95
CA SER A 197 -4.48 -4.74 -16.76
C SER A 197 -3.17 -5.19 -16.12
N LEU A 198 -2.44 -4.27 -15.47
CA LEU A 198 -1.23 -4.58 -14.72
C LEU A 198 -1.56 -5.47 -13.51
N TYR A 199 -2.60 -5.12 -12.74
CA TYR A 199 -3.09 -5.96 -11.65
C TYR A 199 -3.48 -7.36 -12.16
N ASN A 200 -4.28 -7.44 -13.21
CA ASN A 200 -4.72 -8.72 -13.74
C ASN A 200 -3.54 -9.61 -14.11
N LYS A 201 -2.59 -9.09 -14.89
CA LYS A 201 -1.39 -9.82 -15.28
C LYS A 201 -0.61 -10.35 -14.07
N LEU A 202 -0.21 -9.44 -13.18
CA LEU A 202 0.66 -9.79 -12.06
C LEU A 202 -0.02 -10.72 -11.05
N PHE A 203 -1.31 -10.54 -10.79
CA PHE A 203 -2.04 -11.40 -9.86
C PHE A 203 -2.41 -12.76 -10.43
N ASP A 204 -2.55 -12.89 -11.76
CA ASP A 204 -2.67 -14.20 -12.39
C ASP A 204 -1.37 -15.00 -12.27
N GLU A 205 -0.23 -14.36 -12.52
CA GLU A 205 1.09 -14.96 -12.34
C GLU A 205 1.34 -15.35 -10.87
N LEU A 206 0.96 -14.48 -9.94
CA LEU A 206 1.10 -14.75 -8.50
C LEU A 206 0.22 -15.92 -8.04
N ALA A 207 -1.05 -15.93 -8.44
CA ALA A 207 -1.97 -16.99 -8.12
C ALA A 207 -1.47 -18.36 -8.66
N HIS A 208 -0.99 -18.37 -9.90
CA HIS A 208 -0.40 -19.58 -10.50
C HIS A 208 0.83 -20.07 -9.71
N SER A 209 1.74 -19.16 -9.39
CA SER A 209 2.94 -19.49 -8.60
C SER A 209 2.59 -20.05 -7.22
N TRP A 210 1.64 -19.44 -6.52
CA TRP A 210 1.25 -19.87 -5.18
C TRP A 210 0.48 -21.19 -5.17
N ARG A 211 -0.31 -21.48 -6.22
CA ARG A 211 -0.96 -22.80 -6.38
C ARG A 211 0.07 -23.90 -6.55
N ILE A 212 1.06 -23.72 -7.43
CA ILE A 212 2.15 -24.69 -7.62
C ILE A 212 2.93 -24.90 -6.31
N GLU A 213 3.24 -23.83 -5.59
CA GLU A 213 3.92 -23.91 -4.30
C GLU A 213 3.11 -24.72 -3.29
N THR A 214 1.79 -24.49 -3.23
CA THR A 214 0.90 -25.15 -2.27
C THR A 214 0.68 -26.64 -2.61
N GLU A 215 0.55 -26.98 -3.89
CA GLU A 215 0.42 -28.39 -4.35
C GLU A 215 1.61 -29.26 -3.95
N ASN A 216 2.78 -28.65 -3.83
CA ASN A 216 4.02 -29.36 -3.44
C ASN A 216 4.26 -29.40 -1.92
N GLN A 217 3.37 -28.81 -1.11
CA GLN A 217 3.50 -28.79 0.34
C GLN A 217 2.73 -29.94 1.00
N VAL A 218 3.40 -30.61 1.95
CA VAL A 218 2.73 -31.56 2.83
C VAL A 218 1.94 -30.78 3.89
N VAL A 219 0.62 -30.85 3.81
CA VAL A 219 -0.28 -30.18 4.76
C VAL A 219 -0.56 -31.13 5.94
N THR A 220 -0.44 -30.60 7.15
CA THR A 220 -0.85 -31.35 8.36
C THR A 220 -2.34 -31.59 8.34
N ASN A 221 -2.76 -32.82 8.49
CA ASN A 221 -4.18 -33.18 8.62
C ASN A 221 -4.73 -32.61 9.93
N PHE A 222 -5.86 -31.94 9.86
CA PHE A 222 -6.60 -31.47 11.02
C PHE A 222 -8.08 -31.80 10.88
N ASN A 223 -8.72 -32.07 12.02
CA ASN A 223 -10.17 -32.21 12.06
C ASN A 223 -10.76 -30.89 12.57
N PRO A 224 -11.64 -30.23 11.82
CA PRO A 224 -12.27 -29.01 12.30
C PRO A 224 -13.16 -29.33 13.50
N ILE A 225 -13.01 -28.57 14.59
CA ILE A 225 -13.84 -28.69 15.79
C ILE A 225 -15.23 -28.08 15.56
N ALA A 226 -15.27 -27.03 14.72
CA ALA A 226 -16.51 -26.40 14.28
C ALA A 226 -16.39 -26.04 12.80
N VAL A 227 -17.48 -26.25 12.06
CA VAL A 227 -17.60 -25.76 10.68
C VAL A 227 -18.46 -24.51 10.76
N PRO A 228 -17.94 -23.32 10.39
CA PRO A 228 -18.78 -22.12 10.35
C PRO A 228 -19.90 -22.34 9.34
N GLU A 229 -21.12 -22.00 9.74
CA GLU A 229 -22.23 -21.90 8.79
C GLU A 229 -21.97 -20.76 7.81
N ASP A 230 -22.48 -20.87 6.60
CA ASP A 230 -22.12 -20.03 5.43
C ASP A 230 -22.31 -18.51 5.61
N ASP A 231 -23.00 -18.07 6.67
CA ASP A 231 -23.37 -16.68 6.88
C ASP A 231 -22.49 -15.90 7.89
N TYR A 232 -21.48 -16.51 8.47
CA TYR A 232 -20.60 -15.81 9.42
C TYR A 232 -19.45 -15.07 8.74
N LEU A 233 -19.69 -13.79 8.50
CA LEU A 233 -18.70 -12.90 7.87
C LEU A 233 -17.54 -12.52 8.78
N ARG A 234 -17.69 -12.60 10.10
CA ARG A 234 -16.62 -12.39 11.09
C ARG A 234 -16.96 -13.06 12.41
N TYR A 235 -16.06 -13.91 12.85
CA TYR A 235 -15.95 -14.27 14.24
C TYR A 235 -14.69 -13.63 14.80
N THR A 236 -14.83 -12.61 15.65
CA THR A 236 -13.77 -12.17 16.55
C THR A 236 -14.07 -12.79 17.91
N PRO A 237 -13.14 -13.61 18.45
CA PRO A 237 -13.31 -14.17 19.79
C PRO A 237 -13.32 -13.06 20.84
#